data_0215bae082a5637e1d5e6e69eb9e7170
#
_entry.id   0215bae082a5637e1d5e6e69eb9e7170
#
_cell.length_a   1.000
_cell.length_b   1.000
_cell.length_c   1.000
_cell.angle_alpha   90.00
_cell.angle_beta   90.00
_cell.angle_gamma   90.00
#
_symmetry.space_group_name_H-M   'P 1'
#
loop_
_entity.id
_entity.type
_entity.pdbx_description
1 polymer ?
#
loop_
_entity_poly.entity_id
_entity_poly.type
_entity_poly.pdbx_seq_one_letter_code
_entity_poly.pdbx_strand_id
1 'polypeptide(L)'
;MSNELFPSLNPPRIYAYSDSRFTDCLKVGYTTKTVLERVAEQYPVKLPNQSYKIELDEIAMRDDGSFFTDHDVHKLLTKKNIHRINGEWFKCTLATVKAALLEIKSGKKNEDNRTFNFG
;
A
#
# COMPACT_ATOMS: atom_id res chain seq x y z
N MET A 1 21.05 -10.05 -21.56
CA MET A 1 20.52 -9.64 -21.49
C MET A 1 19.71 -8.48 -21.27
N SER A 2 18.48 -8.53 -21.60
CA SER A 2 17.60 -7.41 -21.45
C SER A 2 17.50 -6.95 -20.02
N ASN A 3 17.72 -7.86 -19.08
CA ASN A 3 17.66 -7.45 -17.69
C ASN A 3 18.69 -6.42 -17.33
N GLU A 4 19.75 -6.42 -18.05
CA GLU A 4 20.80 -5.46 -17.79
C GLU A 4 20.40 -4.08 -18.25
N LEU A 5 19.50 -4.01 -19.22
CA LEU A 5 19.05 -2.74 -19.73
C LEU A 5 18.05 -2.09 -18.78
N PHE A 6 17.34 -2.90 -17.99
CA PHE A 6 16.29 -2.36 -17.13
C PHE A 6 16.40 -2.88 -15.70
N PRO A 7 17.59 -2.79 -15.12
CA PRO A 7 17.79 -3.36 -13.79
C PRO A 7 16.99 -2.68 -12.70
N SER A 8 16.57 -1.45 -12.95
CA SER A 8 15.87 -0.69 -11.93
C SER A 8 14.35 -0.73 -12.07
N LEU A 9 13.85 -1.49 -13.04
CA LEU A 9 12.42 -1.49 -13.28
C LEU A 9 11.69 -2.49 -12.41
N ASN A 10 11.73 -2.27 -11.13
CA ASN A 10 10.93 -3.04 -10.21
C ASN A 10 9.54 -2.43 -10.17
N PRO A 11 8.49 -3.23 -10.29
CA PRO A 11 7.16 -2.66 -10.19
C PRO A 11 6.92 -2.11 -8.79
N PRO A 12 6.17 -1.02 -8.68
CA PRO A 12 5.84 -0.50 -7.36
C PRO A 12 4.93 -1.47 -6.63
N ARG A 13 5.03 -1.45 -5.32
CA ARG A 13 4.28 -2.38 -4.49
C ARG A 13 3.56 -1.63 -3.37
N ILE A 14 2.38 -2.12 -3.05
CA ILE A 14 1.65 -1.68 -1.87
C ILE A 14 1.87 -2.77 -0.83
N TYR A 15 2.13 -2.37 0.39
CA TYR A 15 2.27 -3.31 1.48
C TYR A 15 1.45 -2.87 2.67
N ALA A 16 1.16 -3.83 3.53
CA ALA A 16 0.58 -3.52 4.82
C ALA A 16 1.27 -4.41 5.85
N TYR A 17 1.54 -3.86 7.00
CA TYR A 17 2.10 -4.67 8.07
C TYR A 17 1.46 -4.31 9.41
N SER A 18 1.49 -5.28 10.30
CA SER A 18 1.02 -5.11 11.66
C SER A 18 2.21 -5.04 12.59
N ASP A 19 1.97 -4.54 13.80
CA ASP A 19 3.00 -4.50 14.82
C ASP A 19 2.29 -4.87 16.13
N SER A 20 2.83 -5.84 16.84
CA SER A 20 2.19 -6.34 18.04
C SER A 20 1.98 -5.27 19.12
N ARG A 21 2.69 -4.15 19.01
CA ARG A 21 2.55 -3.05 19.96
C ARG A 21 1.34 -2.17 19.63
N PHE A 22 0.76 -2.32 18.44
CA PHE A 22 -0.35 -1.48 17.98
C PHE A 22 -1.47 -2.38 17.48
N THR A 23 -2.24 -2.91 18.41
CA THR A 23 -3.27 -3.90 18.08
C THR A 23 -4.36 -3.30 17.19
N ASP A 24 -4.90 -4.14 16.34
CA ASP A 24 -6.00 -3.76 15.44
C ASP A 24 -5.66 -2.66 14.45
N CYS A 25 -4.37 -2.44 14.21
CA CYS A 25 -3.91 -1.41 13.27
C CYS A 25 -3.02 -2.01 12.22
N LEU A 26 -3.04 -1.40 11.03
CA LEU A 26 -2.15 -1.77 9.95
C LEU A 26 -1.52 -0.52 9.38
N LYS A 27 -0.24 -0.62 9.07
CA LYS A 27 0.42 0.45 8.34
C LYS A 27 0.36 0.10 6.86
N VAL A 28 -0.11 1.04 6.05
CA VAL A 28 -0.27 0.84 4.62
C VAL A 28 0.72 1.75 3.90
N GLY A 29 1.63 1.16 3.16
CA GLY A 29 2.70 1.92 2.52
C GLY A 29 2.96 1.49 1.09
N TYR A 30 3.96 2.12 0.50
CA TYR A 30 4.29 1.99 -0.91
C TYR A 30 5.82 1.95 -1.04
N THR A 31 6.30 1.15 -1.98
CA THR A 31 7.73 1.09 -2.21
C THR A 31 8.02 0.64 -3.64
N THR A 32 9.18 1.05 -4.15
CA THR A 32 9.72 0.50 -5.38
C THR A 32 10.88 -0.45 -5.08
N LYS A 33 11.16 -0.67 -3.79
CA LYS A 33 12.10 -1.70 -3.34
C LYS A 33 11.32 -2.95 -3.03
N THR A 34 11.99 -3.98 -2.53
CA THR A 34 11.25 -5.11 -1.98
C THR A 34 10.57 -4.65 -0.69
N VAL A 35 9.44 -5.27 -0.39
CA VAL A 35 8.72 -4.91 0.82
C VAL A 35 9.53 -5.25 2.06
N LEU A 36 10.26 -6.36 2.03
CA LEU A 36 11.12 -6.73 3.15
C LEU A 36 12.14 -5.64 3.45
N GLU A 37 12.79 -5.12 2.42
CA GLU A 37 13.77 -4.05 2.61
C GLU A 37 13.13 -2.79 3.14
N ARG A 38 12.01 -2.40 2.54
CA ARG A 38 11.36 -1.16 2.91
C ARG A 38 10.85 -1.17 4.35
N VAL A 39 10.24 -2.28 4.75
CA VAL A 39 9.72 -2.38 6.11
C VAL A 39 10.88 -2.43 7.11
N ALA A 40 11.94 -3.16 6.78
CA ALA A 40 13.10 -3.23 7.67
C ALA A 40 13.72 -1.86 7.92
N GLU A 41 13.67 -0.98 6.93
CA GLU A 41 14.20 0.38 7.09
C GLU A 41 13.46 1.16 8.17
N GLN A 42 12.23 0.80 8.43
CA GLN A 42 11.42 1.48 9.45
C GLN A 42 11.70 0.95 10.84
N TYR A 43 12.51 -0.10 10.92
CA TYR A 43 12.88 -0.72 12.20
C TYR A 43 14.40 -0.87 12.26
N PRO A 44 15.11 0.26 12.38
CA PRO A 44 16.58 0.22 12.29
C PRO A 44 17.23 -0.52 13.46
N VAL A 45 16.57 -0.59 14.61
CA VAL A 45 17.11 -1.33 15.73
C VAL A 45 16.61 -2.77 15.62
N LYS A 46 17.54 -3.70 15.50
CA LYS A 46 17.21 -5.12 15.39
C LYS A 46 17.05 -5.71 16.77
N LEU A 47 15.85 -6.15 17.07
CA LEU A 47 15.54 -6.78 18.35
C LEU A 47 15.53 -8.30 18.21
N PRO A 48 15.72 -9.04 19.29
CA PRO A 48 15.65 -10.50 19.21
C PRO A 48 14.34 -11.01 18.66
N ASN A 49 13.23 -10.32 19.05
CA ASN A 49 11.91 -10.68 18.54
C ASN A 49 11.37 -9.54 17.70
N GLN A 50 11.04 -9.86 16.47
CA GLN A 50 10.49 -8.88 15.56
C GLN A 50 9.04 -8.59 15.93
N SER A 51 8.72 -7.31 16.15
CA SER A 51 7.36 -6.94 16.56
C SER A 51 6.40 -6.82 15.38
N TYR A 52 6.94 -6.64 14.17
CA TYR A 52 6.10 -6.42 13.00
C TYR A 52 5.95 -7.69 12.17
N LYS A 53 4.87 -7.73 11.39
CA LYS A 53 4.62 -8.84 10.49
C LYS A 53 4.06 -8.27 9.20
N ILE A 54 4.67 -8.61 8.07
CA ILE A 54 4.17 -8.18 6.78
C ILE A 54 2.93 -9.00 6.47
N GLU A 55 1.80 -8.32 6.31
CA GLU A 55 0.52 -8.96 6.10
C GLU A 55 0.11 -8.92 4.62
N LEU A 56 0.65 -7.98 3.84
CA LEU A 56 0.26 -7.82 2.45
C LEU A 56 1.41 -7.26 1.64
N ASP A 57 1.58 -7.77 0.45
CA ASP A 57 2.61 -7.34 -0.48
C ASP A 57 2.08 -7.59 -1.88
N GLU A 58 1.63 -6.54 -2.56
CA GLU A 58 1.02 -6.65 -3.88
C GLU A 58 1.56 -5.60 -4.83
N ILE A 59 1.59 -5.92 -6.11
CA ILE A 59 1.98 -4.95 -7.13
C ILE A 59 0.91 -3.87 -7.18
N ALA A 60 1.36 -2.61 -7.20
CA ALA A 60 0.47 -1.45 -7.17
C ALA A 60 0.05 -1.08 -8.59
N MET A 61 -0.67 -1.96 -9.25
CA MET A 61 -1.09 -1.78 -10.63
C MET A 61 -2.55 -2.14 -10.80
N ARG A 62 -3.27 -1.28 -11.51
CA ARG A 62 -4.66 -1.51 -11.84
C ARG A 62 -4.79 -2.49 -12.99
N ASP A 63 -5.98 -3.00 -13.20
CA ASP A 63 -6.24 -3.94 -14.29
C ASP A 63 -5.95 -3.32 -15.66
N ASP A 64 -6.04 -2.00 -15.78
CA ASP A 64 -5.75 -1.34 -17.04
C ASP A 64 -4.26 -1.08 -17.24
N GLY A 65 -3.41 -1.58 -16.34
CA GLY A 65 -1.96 -1.43 -16.45
C GLY A 65 -1.40 -0.16 -15.83
N SER A 66 -2.25 0.75 -15.36
CA SER A 66 -1.76 1.97 -14.73
C SER A 66 -1.39 1.71 -13.28
N PHE A 67 -0.42 2.45 -12.78
CA PHE A 67 0.04 2.29 -11.41
C PHE A 67 -0.71 3.21 -10.46
N PHE A 68 -0.71 2.86 -9.19
CA PHE A 68 -1.26 3.71 -8.14
C PHE A 68 -0.30 3.69 -6.96
N THR A 69 -0.55 4.51 -5.96
CA THR A 69 0.32 4.62 -4.79
C THR A 69 -0.48 4.42 -3.52
N ASP A 70 0.22 4.44 -2.40
CA ASP A 70 -0.43 4.34 -1.10
C ASP A 70 -1.37 5.50 -0.84
N HIS A 71 -1.14 6.66 -1.47
CA HIS A 71 -2.05 7.79 -1.30
C HIS A 71 -3.45 7.44 -1.81
N ASP A 72 -3.53 6.69 -2.89
CA ASP A 72 -4.83 6.26 -3.42
C ASP A 72 -5.53 5.34 -2.42
N VAL A 73 -4.76 4.46 -1.79
CA VAL A 73 -5.31 3.55 -0.80
C VAL A 73 -5.77 4.31 0.43
N HIS A 74 -4.92 5.24 0.93
CA HIS A 74 -5.24 6.05 2.09
C HIS A 74 -6.52 6.86 1.86
N LYS A 75 -6.64 7.43 0.66
CA LYS A 75 -7.80 8.24 0.31
C LYS A 75 -9.07 7.40 0.33
N LEU A 76 -8.99 6.20 -0.23
CA LEU A 76 -10.16 5.34 -0.26
C LEU A 76 -10.53 4.85 1.14
N LEU A 77 -9.56 4.49 1.95
CA LEU A 77 -9.83 4.08 3.33
C LEU A 77 -10.50 5.21 4.11
N THR A 78 -10.01 6.43 3.92
CA THR A 78 -10.60 7.60 4.57
C THR A 78 -12.03 7.81 4.10
N LYS A 79 -12.27 7.64 2.80
CA LYS A 79 -13.60 7.79 2.24
C LYS A 79 -14.56 6.76 2.81
N LYS A 80 -14.05 5.59 3.15
CA LYS A 80 -14.86 4.53 3.76
C LYS A 80 -14.98 4.70 5.27
N ASN A 81 -14.53 5.82 5.79
CA ASN A 81 -14.61 6.14 7.23
C ASN A 81 -13.74 5.23 8.09
N ILE A 82 -12.68 4.71 7.52
CA ILE A 82 -11.72 3.92 8.30
C ILE A 82 -10.85 4.92 9.07
N HIS A 83 -10.74 4.71 10.37
CA HIS A 83 -10.02 5.65 11.23
C HIS A 83 -8.52 5.61 10.98
N ARG A 84 -7.96 6.75 10.58
CA ARG A 84 -6.54 6.93 10.41
C ARG A 84 -5.97 7.40 11.75
N ILE A 85 -5.16 6.54 12.33
CA ILE A 85 -4.61 6.82 13.66
C ILE A 85 -3.54 7.90 13.57
N ASN A 86 -2.57 7.70 12.70
CA ASN A 86 -1.44 8.61 12.58
C ASN A 86 -0.65 8.22 11.34
N GLY A 87 -0.31 9.21 10.50
CA GLY A 87 0.49 8.95 9.32
C GLY A 87 -0.15 7.90 8.42
N GLU A 88 0.54 6.78 8.25
CA GLU A 88 0.08 5.69 7.38
C GLU A 88 -0.57 4.55 8.16
N TRP A 89 -0.87 4.77 9.43
CA TRP A 89 -1.48 3.75 10.29
C TRP A 89 -2.99 3.90 10.31
N PHE A 90 -3.68 2.81 10.06
CA PHE A 90 -5.15 2.79 10.04
C PHE A 90 -5.68 1.71 10.98
N LYS A 91 -6.76 2.01 11.66
CA LYS A 91 -7.41 1.03 12.52
C LYS A 91 -8.35 0.21 11.65
N CYS A 92 -7.88 -0.96 11.21
CA CYS A 92 -8.66 -1.80 10.31
C CYS A 92 -8.07 -3.19 10.24
N THR A 93 -8.79 -4.07 9.56
CA THR A 93 -8.34 -5.44 9.34
C THR A 93 -7.69 -5.57 7.97
N LEU A 94 -6.99 -6.67 7.78
CA LEU A 94 -6.40 -6.97 6.48
C LEU A 94 -7.47 -7.09 5.40
N ALA A 95 -8.62 -7.66 5.74
CA ALA A 95 -9.71 -7.79 4.78
C ALA A 95 -10.16 -6.44 4.26
N THR A 96 -10.18 -5.43 5.13
CA THR A 96 -10.55 -4.08 4.74
C THR A 96 -9.55 -3.50 3.73
N VAL A 97 -8.27 -3.68 3.98
CA VAL A 97 -7.24 -3.19 3.05
C VAL A 97 -7.32 -3.93 1.72
N LYS A 98 -7.51 -5.25 1.77
CA LYS A 98 -7.62 -6.04 0.54
C LYS A 98 -8.81 -5.60 -0.29
N ALA A 99 -9.93 -5.32 0.35
CA ALA A 99 -11.13 -4.87 -0.36
C ALA A 99 -10.88 -3.51 -1.02
N ALA A 100 -10.19 -2.61 -0.32
CA ALA A 100 -9.86 -1.31 -0.90
C ALA A 100 -8.94 -1.47 -2.11
N LEU A 101 -7.94 -2.35 -2.02
CA LEU A 101 -7.04 -2.60 -3.14
C LEU A 101 -7.78 -3.17 -4.33
N LEU A 102 -8.69 -4.08 -4.10
CA LEU A 102 -9.44 -4.69 -5.17
C LEU A 102 -10.28 -3.62 -5.89
N GLU A 103 -10.87 -2.72 -5.14
CA GLU A 103 -11.66 -1.64 -5.71
C GLU A 103 -10.80 -0.72 -6.56
N ILE A 104 -9.60 -0.37 -6.08
CA ILE A 104 -8.69 0.48 -6.84
C ILE A 104 -8.23 -0.22 -8.11
N LYS A 105 -7.85 -1.49 -7.99
CA LYS A 105 -7.32 -2.23 -9.13
C LYS A 105 -8.34 -2.39 -10.24
N SER A 106 -9.61 -2.53 -9.90
CA SER A 106 -10.65 -2.68 -10.89
C SER A 106 -11.11 -1.35 -11.46
N GLY A 107 -10.66 -0.22 -10.89
CA GLY A 107 -10.98 1.09 -11.41
C GLY A 107 -10.06 1.49 -12.53
N LYS A 108 -10.26 2.68 -13.03
CA LYS A 108 -9.44 3.23 -14.09
C LYS A 108 -8.75 4.47 -13.62
N LYS A 109 -7.54 4.65 -14.11
CA LYS A 109 -6.85 5.89 -13.87
C LYS A 109 -7.68 7.02 -14.47
N ASN A 110 -7.71 8.16 -13.82
CA ASN A 110 -8.41 9.35 -14.28
C ASN A 110 -9.93 9.27 -14.20
N GLU A 111 -10.44 8.30 -13.47
CA GLU A 111 -11.87 8.24 -13.27
C GLU A 111 -12.38 9.50 -12.59
N ASP A 112 -11.62 10.01 -11.64
CA ASP A 112 -12.00 11.22 -10.93
C ASP A 112 -12.00 12.42 -11.85
N ASN A 113 -11.12 12.43 -12.83
CA ASN A 113 -11.02 13.55 -13.72
C ASN A 113 -12.24 13.67 -14.61
N ARG A 114 -12.83 12.54 -14.95
CA ARG A 114 -14.00 12.61 -15.79
C ARG A 114 -15.17 13.25 -15.09
N THR A 115 -15.21 13.12 -13.78
CA THR A 115 -16.33 13.62 -13.04
C THR A 115 -16.48 15.09 -13.13
N PHE A 116 -15.41 15.82 -13.03
CA PHE A 116 -15.58 17.25 -13.01
C PHE A 116 -15.50 17.87 -14.36
N ASN A 117 -15.29 17.10 -15.39
CA ASN A 117 -15.31 17.65 -16.72
C ASN A 117 -16.70 18.08 -17.12
N PHE A 118 -17.67 17.65 -16.38
CA PHE A 118 -19.00 18.02 -16.73
C PHE A 118 -19.54 19.02 -15.81
N GLY A 119 -18.72 19.42 -14.94
CA GLY A 119 -19.12 20.36 -13.92
C GLY A 119 -19.83 21.42 -14.48
#